data_23ad426f6dbd342e62d1929f73be4824
#
_entry.id   23ad426f6dbd342e62d1929f73be4824
#
_cell.length_a   1.000
_cell.length_b   1.000
_cell.length_c   1.000
_cell.angle_alpha   90.00
_cell.angle_beta   90.00
_cell.angle_gamma   90.00
#
_symmetry.space_group_name_H-M   'P 1'
#
loop_
_entity.id
_entity.type
_entity.pdbx_description
1 polymer ?
#
loop_
_entity_poly.entity_id
_entity_poly.type
_entity_poly.pdbx_seq_one_letter_code
_entity_poly.pdbx_strand_id
1 'polypeptide(L)'
;MCGIAGWVDFTRDLGQERAVVDAMTRTMACRGPDDEGVWIDRHAAIGHRRLSVIDLEGGRQPMTAEEDGHTLAVLTFSGEIYNYRELRSDLASRGHRFRTRSDTEVVLRGYLEWGEGLVDKLNGMFAFAVWDVRSQELLLVRDRMGVKPLYYYPTADGVLFGSEPKTILANPGIPRRINVDGLRELLDMVKTPEHAIFTGMHEVRPGHTIRVRREGLVKRCYWALEAKEHTDTLKQTIDTVRGLLEDTVSRQLISDVPLCSLLSGGLDSSAITALAAKALAAEGGGPVRSFSVDFVGAEENFVPDPLRSTPDAPFVRDLVQHVDAAHKEILLNSDDLSDPGVRAAVLAATDLPPMWYGDLWPSLYLLFQAVRERSTVALSGESADELFGGYSWFHDPEVLTAETFPWLTTTPGPFYDGTPLFDGGLLKTLDIPAYRRSSYGDAIAEVPVLAGETGLEKRMREISYLNLTRFLNTLLDRKDRMSMAVGLEVRVPFCDHRLVEYVFNAPWAMKTFDGREKSLLRAATRDVLPESIAQRVKAPYPSTQDSGYEKKLRDRLAEVIGQGDAPILPLLDLERTRGRLDGSISTASTQITRIDLEVPLWLNAWLESYDVTIDV
;
A
#
# COMPACT_ATOMS: atom_id res chain seq x y z
N MET A 1 10.10 8.15 5.44
CA MET A 1 9.25 7.29 6.29
C MET A 1 10.08 6.27 7.06
N CYS A 2 9.53 5.69 8.10
CA CYS A 2 10.29 4.97 9.11
C CYS A 2 9.87 3.49 9.21
N GLY A 3 10.56 2.73 10.02
CA GLY A 3 10.13 1.43 10.50
C GLY A 3 9.95 1.45 12.01
N ILE A 4 8.82 0.94 12.51
CA ILE A 4 8.51 0.86 13.92
C ILE A 4 8.46 -0.59 14.39
N ALA A 5 8.95 -0.85 15.59
CA ALA A 5 8.94 -2.14 16.25
C ALA A 5 8.63 -1.98 17.73
N GLY A 6 8.08 -3.01 18.34
CA GLY A 6 7.97 -3.03 19.79
C GLY A 6 7.47 -4.35 20.35
N TRP A 7 7.70 -4.50 21.62
CA TRP A 7 7.27 -5.60 22.45
C TRP A 7 6.79 -5.08 23.81
N VAL A 8 5.58 -5.42 24.17
CA VAL A 8 5.02 -5.18 25.51
C VAL A 8 4.74 -6.53 26.13
N ASP A 9 5.21 -6.72 27.37
CA ASP A 9 4.98 -7.93 28.16
C ASP A 9 4.83 -7.52 29.63
N PHE A 10 3.67 -7.79 30.20
CA PHE A 10 3.33 -7.35 31.56
C PHE A 10 3.88 -8.27 32.67
N THR A 11 4.48 -9.41 32.31
CA THR A 11 5.03 -10.39 33.26
C THR A 11 6.55 -10.50 33.16
N ARG A 12 7.11 -10.37 31.96
CA ARG A 12 8.55 -10.47 31.68
C ARG A 12 9.26 -9.13 31.92
N ASP A 13 10.50 -9.19 32.34
CA ASP A 13 11.39 -8.02 32.40
C ASP A 13 12.11 -7.86 31.04
N LEU A 14 11.60 -6.96 30.20
CA LEU A 14 12.14 -6.69 28.87
C LEU A 14 13.49 -5.97 28.89
N GLY A 15 13.93 -5.46 30.04
CA GLY A 15 15.29 -4.93 30.20
C GLY A 15 16.38 -5.94 29.87
N GLN A 16 16.08 -7.23 29.95
CA GLN A 16 16.98 -8.34 29.62
C GLN A 16 16.92 -8.77 28.15
N GLU A 17 15.95 -8.25 27.38
CA GLU A 17 15.66 -8.70 26.03
C GLU A 17 16.18 -7.75 24.92
N ARG A 18 17.13 -6.89 25.27
CA ARG A 18 17.69 -5.88 24.35
C ARG A 18 18.11 -6.47 22.99
N ALA A 19 18.74 -7.63 22.99
CA ALA A 19 19.23 -8.26 21.76
C ALA A 19 18.10 -8.68 20.81
N VAL A 20 16.95 -9.11 21.37
CA VAL A 20 15.75 -9.47 20.58
C VAL A 20 15.16 -8.23 19.95
N VAL A 21 14.98 -7.15 20.72
CA VAL A 21 14.43 -5.89 20.24
C VAL A 21 15.32 -5.23 19.17
N ASP A 22 16.63 -5.28 19.36
CA ASP A 22 17.61 -4.82 18.36
C ASP A 22 17.52 -5.67 17.07
N ALA A 23 17.28 -6.98 17.16
CA ALA A 23 17.08 -7.86 16.00
C ALA A 23 15.79 -7.50 15.26
N MET A 24 14.68 -7.32 15.98
CA MET A 24 13.40 -6.85 15.42
C MET A 24 13.57 -5.52 14.70
N THR A 25 14.23 -4.55 15.32
CA THR A 25 14.43 -3.20 14.76
C THR A 25 15.28 -3.23 13.49
N ARG A 26 16.36 -4.05 13.47
CA ARG A 26 17.26 -4.17 12.32
C ARG A 26 16.62 -4.74 11.06
N THR A 27 15.53 -5.51 11.17
CA THR A 27 14.81 -6.02 9.99
C THR A 27 14.32 -4.91 9.07
N MET A 28 14.14 -3.71 9.60
CA MET A 28 13.59 -2.54 8.90
C MET A 28 14.67 -1.53 8.47
N ALA A 29 15.94 -1.93 8.41
CA ALA A 29 17.04 -1.02 8.07
C ALA A 29 16.85 -0.34 6.71
N CYS A 30 16.26 -1.03 5.73
CA CYS A 30 15.96 -0.46 4.42
C CYS A 30 14.91 0.66 4.49
N ARG A 31 13.89 0.50 5.36
CA ARG A 31 12.85 1.52 5.56
C ARG A 31 13.40 2.80 6.16
N GLY A 32 14.31 2.68 7.11
CA GLY A 32 14.90 3.80 7.83
C GLY A 32 16.42 3.72 7.88
N PRO A 33 17.10 4.13 6.80
CA PRO A 33 18.56 4.01 6.72
C PRO A 33 19.33 5.08 7.49
N ASP A 34 18.69 6.20 7.88
CA ASP A 34 19.39 7.40 8.33
C ASP A 34 19.70 7.40 9.84
N ASP A 35 18.84 6.79 10.66
CA ASP A 35 19.05 6.73 12.12
C ASP A 35 18.34 5.50 12.71
N GLU A 36 18.76 5.09 13.91
CA GLU A 36 18.13 4.02 14.69
C GLU A 36 18.06 4.38 16.17
N GLY A 37 17.04 3.87 16.83
CA GLY A 37 16.89 4.04 18.27
C GLY A 37 16.09 2.91 18.90
N VAL A 38 16.43 2.63 20.17
CA VAL A 38 15.68 1.67 20.99
C VAL A 38 15.54 2.23 22.41
N TRP A 39 14.32 2.29 22.87
CA TRP A 39 13.97 2.58 24.25
C TRP A 39 13.44 1.31 24.93
N ILE A 40 13.86 1.04 26.17
CA ILE A 40 13.46 -0.16 26.90
C ILE A 40 13.19 0.20 28.36
N ASP A 41 12.08 -0.29 28.87
CA ASP A 41 11.71 -0.34 30.27
C ASP A 41 11.33 -1.78 30.64
N ARG A 42 10.93 -2.00 31.89
CA ARG A 42 10.59 -3.33 32.39
C ARG A 42 9.50 -4.04 31.58
N HIS A 43 8.46 -3.34 31.14
CA HIS A 43 7.27 -3.91 30.49
C HIS A 43 7.10 -3.51 29.03
N ALA A 44 7.94 -2.61 28.51
CA ALA A 44 7.87 -2.18 27.13
C ALA A 44 9.25 -1.96 26.52
N ALA A 45 9.40 -2.41 25.29
CA ALA A 45 10.58 -2.15 24.49
C ALA A 45 10.13 -1.65 23.11
N ILE A 46 10.65 -0.51 22.69
CA ILE A 46 10.24 0.18 21.46
C ILE A 46 11.48 0.46 20.62
N GLY A 47 11.44 0.00 19.37
CA GLY A 47 12.47 0.20 18.37
C GLY A 47 12.01 1.10 17.23
N HIS A 48 12.97 1.78 16.60
CA HIS A 48 12.73 2.67 15.49
C HIS A 48 13.86 2.64 14.46
N ARG A 49 13.51 2.65 13.18
CA ARG A 49 14.41 2.92 12.05
C ARG A 49 13.91 4.15 11.32
N ARG A 50 14.76 5.17 11.16
CA ARG A 50 14.37 6.49 10.65
C ARG A 50 14.79 6.72 9.21
N LEU A 51 13.85 7.16 8.38
CA LEU A 51 14.11 7.94 7.17
C LEU A 51 13.80 9.40 7.49
N SER A 52 14.80 10.26 7.41
CA SER A 52 14.68 11.67 7.77
C SER A 52 14.09 12.48 6.63
N VAL A 53 12.91 13.08 6.84
CA VAL A 53 12.17 13.87 5.85
C VAL A 53 11.87 15.27 6.36
N ILE A 54 11.35 15.39 7.58
CA ILE A 54 11.07 16.66 8.25
C ILE A 54 11.93 16.74 9.52
N ASP A 55 12.58 17.89 9.73
CA ASP A 55 13.48 18.18 10.84
C ASP A 55 14.57 17.11 11.01
N LEU A 56 15.54 17.15 10.10
CA LEU A 56 16.58 16.11 9.96
C LEU A 56 17.34 15.82 11.27
N GLU A 57 17.56 16.85 12.10
CA GLU A 57 18.30 16.73 13.36
C GLU A 57 17.38 16.45 14.57
N GLY A 58 16.19 17.09 14.63
CA GLY A 58 15.32 17.07 15.80
C GLY A 58 14.36 15.87 15.88
N GLY A 59 14.06 15.24 14.75
CA GLY A 59 13.05 14.18 14.66
C GLY A 59 13.51 12.78 15.09
N ARG A 60 14.48 12.66 16.00
CA ARG A 60 14.98 11.35 16.48
C ARG A 60 13.91 10.58 17.22
N GLN A 61 13.93 9.25 17.07
CA GLN A 61 12.94 8.34 17.66
C GLN A 61 13.60 7.04 18.17
N PRO A 62 13.01 6.33 19.17
CA PRO A 62 11.75 6.67 19.85
C PRO A 62 11.83 8.02 20.57
N MET A 63 10.76 8.82 20.49
CA MET A 63 10.71 10.15 21.09
C MET A 63 10.04 10.08 22.46
N THR A 64 10.67 10.67 23.48
CA THR A 64 10.17 10.71 24.85
C THR A 64 9.57 12.06 25.21
N ALA A 65 8.46 12.04 25.92
CA ALA A 65 7.95 13.19 26.65
C ALA A 65 8.34 13.05 28.11
N GLU A 66 8.96 14.08 28.65
CA GLU A 66 9.49 14.10 30.01
C GLU A 66 8.96 15.31 30.79
N GLU A 67 8.70 15.10 32.09
CA GLU A 67 8.38 16.13 33.06
C GLU A 67 9.10 15.83 34.38
N ASP A 68 9.77 16.82 34.94
CA ASP A 68 10.53 16.73 36.19
C ASP A 68 11.52 15.52 36.22
N GLY A 69 12.14 15.21 35.09
CA GLY A 69 13.09 14.09 34.93
C GLY A 69 12.46 12.70 34.81
N HIS A 70 11.14 12.61 34.74
CA HIS A 70 10.42 11.34 34.53
C HIS A 70 9.82 11.27 33.15
N THR A 71 9.99 10.12 32.49
CA THR A 71 9.35 9.84 31.22
C THR A 71 7.85 9.63 31.42
N LEU A 72 7.02 10.39 30.70
CA LEU A 72 5.56 10.27 30.72
C LEU A 72 5.06 9.31 29.64
N ALA A 73 5.58 9.47 28.43
CA ALA A 73 5.20 8.66 27.28
C ALA A 73 6.36 8.53 26.29
N VAL A 74 6.33 7.45 25.51
CA VAL A 74 7.31 7.14 24.46
C VAL A 74 6.56 6.88 23.16
N LEU A 75 6.95 7.56 22.10
CA LEU A 75 6.36 7.45 20.76
C LEU A 75 7.35 6.85 19.77
N THR A 76 6.88 5.92 18.95
CA THR A 76 7.51 5.52 17.68
C THR A 76 6.49 5.72 16.56
N PHE A 77 6.86 6.49 15.54
CA PHE A 77 5.97 7.02 14.50
C PHE A 77 6.57 6.82 13.12
N SER A 78 5.80 6.23 12.22
CA SER A 78 6.11 6.08 10.80
C SER A 78 5.04 6.77 9.98
N GLY A 79 5.36 7.87 9.33
CA GLY A 79 4.40 8.62 8.51
C GLY A 79 4.70 10.10 8.44
N GLU A 80 3.68 10.86 8.05
CA GLU A 80 3.68 12.31 7.93
C GLU A 80 2.32 12.87 8.37
N ILE A 81 2.33 13.94 9.17
CA ILE A 81 1.12 14.67 9.57
C ILE A 81 1.06 15.98 8.79
N TYR A 82 0.26 16.03 7.76
CA TYR A 82 0.21 17.16 6.81
C TYR A 82 -0.35 18.46 7.40
N ASN A 83 -1.15 18.37 8.48
CA ASN A 83 -1.65 19.52 9.23
C ASN A 83 -0.89 19.78 10.54
N TYR A 84 0.36 19.31 10.65
CA TYR A 84 1.12 19.43 11.90
C TYR A 84 1.37 20.89 12.33
N ARG A 85 1.46 21.83 11.38
CA ARG A 85 1.70 23.25 11.68
C ARG A 85 0.53 23.89 12.42
N GLU A 86 -0.69 23.58 11.99
CA GLU A 86 -1.94 24.03 12.62
C GLU A 86 -2.08 23.39 14.03
N LEU A 87 -1.85 22.09 14.13
CA LEU A 87 -1.90 21.38 15.41
C LEU A 87 -0.85 21.89 16.40
N ARG A 88 0.37 22.18 15.91
CA ARG A 88 1.44 22.78 16.71
C ARG A 88 1.02 24.14 17.29
N SER A 89 0.37 24.97 16.49
CA SER A 89 -0.13 26.28 16.92
C SER A 89 -1.22 26.13 18.00
N ASP A 90 -2.17 25.21 17.81
CA ASP A 90 -3.22 24.91 18.82
C ASP A 90 -2.60 24.41 20.12
N LEU A 91 -1.70 23.42 20.07
CA LEU A 91 -1.00 22.89 21.26
C LEU A 91 -0.15 23.94 21.97
N ALA A 92 0.54 24.81 21.22
CA ALA A 92 1.31 25.92 21.82
C ALA A 92 0.40 26.90 22.55
N SER A 93 -0.79 27.20 22.01
CA SER A 93 -1.79 28.05 22.67
C SER A 93 -2.33 27.44 23.99
N ARG A 94 -2.27 26.12 24.13
CA ARG A 94 -2.64 25.35 25.34
C ARG A 94 -1.49 25.21 26.34
N GLY A 95 -0.31 25.79 26.05
CA GLY A 95 0.84 25.80 26.94
C GLY A 95 1.89 24.73 26.67
N HIS A 96 1.72 23.90 25.64
CA HIS A 96 2.74 22.93 25.25
C HIS A 96 3.98 23.61 24.68
N ARG A 97 5.16 23.16 25.09
CA ARG A 97 6.45 23.63 24.60
C ARG A 97 7.06 22.58 23.68
N PHE A 98 7.58 23.02 22.55
CA PHE A 98 8.22 22.18 21.56
C PHE A 98 9.74 22.36 21.58
N ARG A 99 10.47 21.26 21.45
CA ARG A 99 11.94 21.24 21.36
C ARG A 99 12.42 21.08 19.92
N THR A 100 11.58 20.54 19.04
CA THR A 100 11.87 20.21 17.64
C THR A 100 10.90 20.91 16.70
N ARG A 101 11.13 20.82 15.41
CA ARG A 101 10.19 21.28 14.37
C ARG A 101 9.44 20.13 13.72
N SER A 102 9.69 18.89 14.18
CA SER A 102 9.12 17.68 13.64
C SER A 102 7.62 17.58 13.91
N ASP A 103 6.89 16.99 12.99
CA ASP A 103 5.51 16.55 13.15
C ASP A 103 5.39 15.42 14.19
N THR A 104 6.44 14.59 14.35
CA THR A 104 6.53 13.55 15.39
C THR A 104 6.31 14.13 16.79
N GLU A 105 6.93 15.28 17.13
CA GLU A 105 6.70 15.91 18.44
C GLU A 105 5.26 16.42 18.57
N VAL A 106 4.64 16.85 17.46
CA VAL A 106 3.22 17.26 17.47
C VAL A 106 2.31 16.08 17.83
N VAL A 107 2.58 14.88 17.30
CA VAL A 107 1.85 13.66 17.67
C VAL A 107 2.03 13.35 19.16
N LEU A 108 3.27 13.39 19.66
CA LEU A 108 3.54 13.09 21.07
C LEU A 108 2.88 14.10 22.02
N ARG A 109 2.98 15.41 21.74
CA ARG A 109 2.33 16.46 22.54
C ARG A 109 0.81 16.39 22.44
N GLY A 110 0.28 16.10 21.24
CA GLY A 110 -1.15 15.88 21.04
C GLY A 110 -1.69 14.68 21.81
N TYR A 111 -0.91 13.59 21.92
CA TYR A 111 -1.29 12.47 22.79
C TYR A 111 -1.36 12.88 24.27
N LEU A 112 -0.42 13.66 24.76
CA LEU A 112 -0.45 14.15 26.15
C LEU A 112 -1.65 15.05 26.43
N GLU A 113 -2.10 15.84 25.44
CA GLU A 113 -3.23 16.77 25.56
C GLU A 113 -4.58 16.07 25.40
N TRP A 114 -4.74 15.23 24.35
CA TRP A 114 -6.03 14.69 23.94
C TRP A 114 -6.16 13.16 24.12
N GLY A 115 -5.09 12.50 24.57
CA GLY A 115 -5.07 11.02 24.63
C GLY A 115 -5.33 10.39 23.27
N GLU A 116 -6.16 9.37 23.25
CA GLU A 116 -6.58 8.69 22.01
C GLU A 116 -7.38 9.61 21.08
N GLY A 117 -8.06 10.65 21.57
CA GLY A 117 -8.79 11.63 20.75
C GLY A 117 -7.92 12.45 19.80
N LEU A 118 -6.59 12.36 19.92
CA LEU A 118 -5.65 12.91 18.94
C LEU A 118 -5.95 12.45 17.52
N VAL A 119 -6.31 11.18 17.32
CA VAL A 119 -6.49 10.57 15.98
C VAL A 119 -7.56 11.27 15.14
N ASP A 120 -8.58 11.85 15.78
CA ASP A 120 -9.66 12.58 15.13
C ASP A 120 -9.17 13.89 14.49
N LYS A 121 -8.05 14.45 14.97
CA LYS A 121 -7.46 15.73 14.56
C LYS A 121 -6.39 15.60 13.49
N LEU A 122 -5.83 14.40 13.31
CA LEU A 122 -4.73 14.18 12.37
C LEU A 122 -5.21 14.14 10.92
N ASN A 123 -4.53 14.88 10.04
CA ASN A 123 -4.58 14.67 8.60
C ASN A 123 -3.19 14.22 8.16
N GLY A 124 -3.09 12.99 7.63
CA GLY A 124 -1.80 12.42 7.27
C GLY A 124 -1.89 10.95 6.89
N MET A 125 -0.73 10.39 6.60
CA MET A 125 -0.49 8.96 6.43
C MET A 125 0.41 8.50 7.57
N PHE A 126 -0.04 7.57 8.39
CA PHE A 126 0.70 7.22 9.60
C PHE A 126 0.38 5.83 10.17
N ALA A 127 1.39 5.26 10.79
CA ALA A 127 1.28 4.19 11.77
C ALA A 127 2.17 4.53 12.95
N PHE A 128 1.65 4.47 14.17
CA PHE A 128 2.43 4.76 15.35
C PHE A 128 2.02 3.96 16.57
N ALA A 129 2.94 3.91 17.52
CA ALA A 129 2.73 3.34 18.84
C ALA A 129 3.13 4.34 19.92
N VAL A 130 2.28 4.49 20.93
CA VAL A 130 2.59 5.26 22.15
C VAL A 130 2.53 4.33 23.35
N TRP A 131 3.64 4.22 24.06
CA TRP A 131 3.67 3.64 25.41
C TRP A 131 3.50 4.75 26.45
N ASP A 132 2.40 4.74 27.16
CA ASP A 132 2.16 5.65 28.29
C ASP A 132 2.70 5.02 29.56
N VAL A 133 3.81 5.57 30.05
CA VAL A 133 4.51 5.04 31.23
C VAL A 133 3.68 5.21 32.51
N ARG A 134 2.82 6.23 32.54
CA ARG A 134 1.98 6.58 33.72
C ARG A 134 0.90 5.53 33.96
N SER A 135 0.23 5.10 32.89
CA SER A 135 -0.86 4.11 32.92
C SER A 135 -0.40 2.70 32.60
N GLN A 136 0.83 2.54 32.10
CA GLN A 136 1.35 1.28 31.55
C GLN A 136 0.45 0.69 30.47
N GLU A 137 0.08 1.54 29.50
CA GLU A 137 -0.76 1.17 28.35
C GLU A 137 -0.03 1.43 27.06
N LEU A 138 -0.23 0.54 26.08
CA LEU A 138 0.20 0.76 24.70
C LEU A 138 -1.00 1.16 23.86
N LEU A 139 -0.84 2.21 23.06
CA LEU A 139 -1.78 2.61 22.01
C LEU A 139 -1.12 2.38 20.65
N LEU A 140 -1.69 1.52 19.80
CA LEU A 140 -1.35 1.35 18.40
C LEU A 140 -2.37 2.09 17.55
N VAL A 141 -1.91 2.80 16.52
CA VAL A 141 -2.76 3.61 15.64
C VAL A 141 -2.35 3.42 14.18
N ARG A 142 -3.33 3.20 13.30
CA ARG A 142 -3.15 3.18 11.84
C ARG A 142 -4.02 4.23 11.17
N ASP A 143 -3.49 4.90 10.15
CA ASP A 143 -4.21 5.95 9.43
C ASP A 143 -5.51 5.47 8.76
N ARG A 144 -6.34 6.44 8.36
CA ARG A 144 -7.69 6.21 7.87
C ARG A 144 -7.77 5.30 6.64
N MET A 145 -6.84 5.45 5.70
CA MET A 145 -6.80 4.65 4.46
C MET A 145 -5.86 3.45 4.54
N GLY A 146 -5.08 3.32 5.66
CA GLY A 146 -4.09 2.28 5.83
C GLY A 146 -2.87 2.41 4.93
N VAL A 147 -2.50 3.67 4.58
CA VAL A 147 -1.33 3.97 3.76
C VAL A 147 -0.05 3.42 4.40
N LYS A 148 0.03 3.50 5.74
CA LYS A 148 1.15 2.91 6.47
C LYS A 148 0.78 1.56 7.08
N PRO A 149 1.63 0.53 6.87
CA PRO A 149 1.39 -0.79 7.42
C PRO A 149 1.65 -0.82 8.93
N LEU A 150 0.87 -1.61 9.64
CA LEU A 150 1.08 -1.91 11.07
C LEU A 150 0.54 -3.29 11.40
N TYR A 151 1.44 -4.17 11.84
CA TYR A 151 1.15 -5.53 12.25
C TYR A 151 1.28 -5.68 13.75
N TYR A 152 0.54 -6.62 14.32
CA TYR A 152 0.67 -6.99 15.72
C TYR A 152 0.43 -8.49 15.93
N TYR A 153 1.02 -9.01 17.00
CA TYR A 153 0.89 -10.41 17.42
C TYR A 153 0.57 -10.44 18.92
N PRO A 154 -0.69 -10.75 19.32
CA PRO A 154 -1.06 -10.90 20.71
C PRO A 154 -0.34 -12.11 21.33
N THR A 155 0.17 -11.95 22.53
CA THR A 155 0.70 -13.01 23.38
C THR A 155 -0.19 -13.21 24.61
N ALA A 156 0.09 -14.21 25.42
CA ALA A 156 -0.65 -14.42 26.68
C ALA A 156 -0.53 -13.20 27.63
N ASP A 157 0.61 -12.54 27.62
CA ASP A 157 0.95 -11.50 28.59
C ASP A 157 1.20 -10.13 27.96
N GLY A 158 0.87 -9.92 26.68
CA GLY A 158 1.13 -8.66 26.00
C GLY A 158 0.98 -8.70 24.49
N VAL A 159 1.87 -8.00 23.77
CA VAL A 159 1.80 -7.88 22.31
C VAL A 159 3.18 -7.57 21.71
N LEU A 160 3.46 -8.13 20.54
CA LEU A 160 4.51 -7.63 19.64
C LEU A 160 3.87 -6.82 18.52
N PHE A 161 4.56 -5.79 18.02
CA PHE A 161 4.10 -5.02 16.87
C PHE A 161 5.25 -4.59 15.96
N GLY A 162 4.93 -4.28 14.71
CA GLY A 162 5.91 -3.81 13.76
C GLY A 162 5.29 -3.31 12.46
N SER A 163 6.05 -2.54 11.70
CA SER A 163 5.64 -2.09 10.37
C SER A 163 5.50 -3.23 9.38
N GLU A 164 6.20 -4.33 9.58
CA GLU A 164 6.29 -5.46 8.65
C GLU A 164 6.27 -6.80 9.40
N PRO A 165 5.75 -7.89 8.78
CA PRO A 165 5.74 -9.22 9.40
C PRO A 165 7.12 -9.69 9.89
N LYS A 166 8.20 -9.49 9.09
CA LYS A 166 9.57 -9.89 9.49
C LYS A 166 10.02 -9.27 10.80
N THR A 167 9.50 -8.09 11.15
CA THR A 167 9.81 -7.43 12.41
C THR A 167 9.34 -8.27 13.60
N ILE A 168 8.13 -8.81 13.51
CA ILE A 168 7.53 -9.68 14.54
C ILE A 168 8.19 -11.07 14.50
N LEU A 169 8.40 -11.61 13.28
CA LEU A 169 9.02 -12.93 13.07
C LEU A 169 10.50 -13.00 13.50
N ALA A 170 11.15 -11.86 13.70
CA ALA A 170 12.49 -11.79 14.25
C ALA A 170 12.56 -12.12 15.75
N ASN A 171 11.41 -12.10 16.45
CA ASN A 171 11.32 -12.59 17.81
C ASN A 171 11.29 -14.13 17.79
N PRO A 172 12.24 -14.81 18.46
CA PRO A 172 12.36 -16.28 18.41
C PRO A 172 11.16 -17.03 19.01
N GLY A 173 10.30 -16.37 19.77
CA GLY A 173 9.06 -16.94 20.33
C GLY A 173 7.91 -16.99 19.33
N ILE A 174 8.03 -16.44 18.12
CA ILE A 174 6.96 -16.36 17.14
C ILE A 174 7.15 -17.39 16.03
N PRO A 175 6.21 -18.34 15.86
CA PRO A 175 6.31 -19.37 14.86
C PRO A 175 6.04 -18.82 13.44
N ARG A 176 6.76 -19.34 12.45
CA ARG A 176 6.58 -19.02 11.03
C ARG A 176 5.63 -20.04 10.39
N ARG A 177 4.36 -19.95 10.75
CA ARG A 177 3.33 -20.90 10.31
C ARG A 177 2.20 -20.20 9.59
N ILE A 178 1.66 -20.85 8.57
CA ILE A 178 0.42 -20.46 7.90
C ILE A 178 -0.57 -21.60 7.92
N ASN A 179 -1.84 -21.28 8.05
CA ASN A 179 -2.93 -22.23 7.99
C ASN A 179 -3.69 -22.15 6.67
N VAL A 180 -4.77 -22.90 6.54
CA VAL A 180 -5.66 -22.90 5.36
C VAL A 180 -6.13 -21.49 5.01
N ASP A 181 -6.51 -20.65 5.98
CA ASP A 181 -7.01 -19.29 5.72
C ASP A 181 -5.91 -18.37 5.22
N GLY A 182 -4.69 -18.45 5.77
CA GLY A 182 -3.52 -17.74 5.26
C GLY A 182 -3.19 -18.14 3.81
N LEU A 183 -3.28 -19.43 3.48
CA LEU A 183 -3.02 -19.91 2.13
C LEU A 183 -4.14 -19.50 1.14
N ARG A 184 -5.39 -19.47 1.58
CA ARG A 184 -6.52 -18.93 0.81
C ARG A 184 -6.30 -17.48 0.43
N GLU A 185 -6.00 -16.62 1.41
CA GLU A 185 -5.76 -15.20 1.18
C GLU A 185 -4.53 -14.97 0.30
N LEU A 186 -3.49 -15.78 0.47
CA LEU A 186 -2.29 -15.70 -0.36
C LEU A 186 -2.58 -16.04 -1.82
N LEU A 187 -3.39 -17.07 -2.07
CA LEU A 187 -3.72 -17.56 -3.40
C LEU A 187 -4.90 -16.84 -4.06
N ASP A 188 -5.71 -16.06 -3.34
CA ASP A 188 -6.84 -15.30 -3.90
C ASP A 188 -6.61 -13.78 -3.79
N MET A 189 -7.08 -13.01 -4.77
CA MET A 189 -7.02 -11.53 -4.75
C MET A 189 -8.06 -10.90 -3.81
N VAL A 190 -8.23 -11.48 -2.64
CA VAL A 190 -9.22 -11.02 -1.66
C VAL A 190 -8.52 -10.75 -0.34
N LYS A 191 -8.34 -9.48 -0.02
CA LYS A 191 -7.80 -9.04 1.26
C LYS A 191 -8.88 -9.08 2.34
N THR A 192 -8.67 -9.90 3.38
CA THR A 192 -9.52 -9.93 4.56
C THR A 192 -9.04 -8.89 5.58
N PRO A 193 -9.90 -7.96 6.03
CA PRO A 193 -9.49 -6.97 7.03
C PRO A 193 -8.96 -7.62 8.31
N GLU A 194 -7.92 -7.03 8.88
CA GLU A 194 -7.22 -7.50 10.09
C GLU A 194 -6.46 -8.82 9.93
N HIS A 195 -6.67 -9.57 8.87
CA HIS A 195 -5.97 -10.83 8.66
C HIS A 195 -4.54 -10.57 8.16
N ALA A 196 -3.59 -11.27 8.75
CA ALA A 196 -2.24 -11.41 8.23
C ALA A 196 -1.99 -12.89 7.93
N ILE A 197 -1.19 -13.17 6.89
CA ILE A 197 -0.99 -14.54 6.37
C ILE A 197 -0.45 -15.49 7.45
N PHE A 198 0.44 -15.01 8.34
CA PHE A 198 1.03 -15.82 9.41
C PHE A 198 0.04 -16.06 10.56
N THR A 199 -0.09 -17.30 10.97
CA THR A 199 -1.03 -17.71 12.03
C THR A 199 -0.80 -16.95 13.34
N GLY A 200 -1.87 -16.34 13.86
CA GLY A 200 -1.83 -15.54 15.09
C GLY A 200 -1.33 -14.10 14.91
N MET A 201 -0.83 -13.74 13.75
CA MET A 201 -0.49 -12.36 13.41
C MET A 201 -1.71 -11.64 12.83
N HIS A 202 -1.80 -10.34 13.09
CA HIS A 202 -2.89 -9.50 12.62
C HIS A 202 -2.37 -8.19 12.04
N GLU A 203 -3.13 -7.58 11.14
CA GLU A 203 -2.95 -6.17 10.78
C GLU A 203 -3.84 -5.27 11.65
N VAL A 204 -3.35 -4.09 12.02
CA VAL A 204 -4.24 -3.06 12.53
C VAL A 204 -5.09 -2.56 11.37
N ARG A 205 -6.42 -2.63 11.51
CA ARG A 205 -7.35 -2.21 10.46
C ARG A 205 -7.20 -0.70 10.18
N PRO A 206 -7.27 -0.23 8.91
CA PRO A 206 -7.32 1.19 8.59
C PRO A 206 -8.38 1.94 9.39
N GLY A 207 -8.08 3.15 9.88
CA GLY A 207 -9.00 3.92 10.71
C GLY A 207 -9.26 3.35 12.11
N HIS A 208 -8.36 2.51 12.61
CA HIS A 208 -8.52 1.90 13.95
C HIS A 208 -7.36 2.19 14.87
N THR A 209 -7.67 2.11 16.15
CA THR A 209 -6.72 2.07 17.26
C THR A 209 -6.81 0.74 17.98
N ILE A 210 -5.71 0.32 18.59
CA ILE A 210 -5.66 -0.82 19.51
C ILE A 210 -5.02 -0.35 20.80
N ARG A 211 -5.75 -0.48 21.91
CA ARG A 211 -5.24 -0.23 23.25
C ARG A 211 -4.94 -1.54 23.94
N VAL A 212 -3.71 -1.71 24.40
CA VAL A 212 -3.23 -2.91 25.08
C VAL A 212 -2.95 -2.57 26.54
N ARG A 213 -3.55 -3.34 27.42
CA ARG A 213 -3.42 -3.27 28.87
C ARG A 213 -3.14 -4.65 29.45
N ARG A 214 -2.82 -4.69 30.73
CA ARG A 214 -2.64 -5.97 31.43
C ARG A 214 -3.87 -6.90 31.35
N GLU A 215 -5.07 -6.30 31.32
CA GLU A 215 -6.35 -7.02 31.25
C GLU A 215 -6.72 -7.49 29.83
N GLY A 216 -5.96 -7.08 28.81
CA GLY A 216 -6.17 -7.47 27.43
C GLY A 216 -6.12 -6.32 26.43
N LEU A 217 -6.65 -6.59 25.24
CA LEU A 217 -6.60 -5.72 24.07
C LEU A 217 -8.00 -5.23 23.72
N VAL A 218 -8.14 -3.91 23.44
CA VAL A 218 -9.39 -3.29 22.99
C VAL A 218 -9.16 -2.57 21.68
N LYS A 219 -10.00 -2.87 20.68
CA LYS A 219 -10.00 -2.22 19.36
C LYS A 219 -11.07 -1.15 19.32
N ARG A 220 -10.77 -0.02 18.68
CA ARG A 220 -11.72 1.06 18.41
C ARG A 220 -11.60 1.50 16.96
N CYS A 221 -12.73 1.57 16.25
CA CYS A 221 -12.84 2.29 14.99
C CYS A 221 -12.98 3.78 15.29
N TYR A 222 -12.03 4.60 14.86
CA TYR A 222 -12.11 6.04 14.97
C TYR A 222 -12.55 6.71 13.66
N TRP A 223 -12.45 5.98 12.54
CA TRP A 223 -12.89 6.45 11.24
C TRP A 223 -13.31 5.28 10.35
N ALA A 224 -14.41 5.46 9.64
CA ALA A 224 -14.87 4.61 8.56
C ALA A 224 -15.56 5.47 7.49
N LEU A 225 -15.69 4.94 6.28
CA LEU A 225 -16.51 5.55 5.25
C LEU A 225 -17.98 5.55 5.68
N GLU A 226 -18.63 6.70 5.56
CA GLU A 226 -20.05 6.89 5.88
C GLU A 226 -20.82 7.29 4.64
N ALA A 227 -22.04 6.80 4.48
CA ALA A 227 -22.97 7.28 3.46
C ALA A 227 -23.58 8.61 3.92
N LYS A 228 -23.39 9.66 3.13
CA LYS A 228 -23.95 11.01 3.35
C LYS A 228 -24.65 11.49 2.09
N GLU A 229 -25.74 12.24 2.24
CA GLU A 229 -26.40 12.88 1.11
C GLU A 229 -25.46 13.90 0.45
N HIS A 230 -25.39 13.86 -0.87
CA HIS A 230 -24.65 14.82 -1.67
C HIS A 230 -25.59 15.87 -2.21
N THR A 231 -25.47 17.10 -1.74
CA THR A 231 -26.39 18.20 -2.05
C THR A 231 -25.83 19.21 -3.05
N ASP A 232 -24.52 19.12 -3.36
CA ASP A 232 -23.87 20.04 -4.27
C ASP A 232 -24.26 19.79 -5.73
N THR A 233 -24.36 20.85 -6.52
CA THR A 233 -24.49 20.74 -7.97
C THR A 233 -23.20 20.21 -8.60
N LEU A 234 -23.28 19.69 -9.82
CA LEU A 234 -22.11 19.20 -10.55
C LEU A 234 -20.96 20.23 -10.58
N LYS A 235 -21.30 21.52 -10.82
CA LYS A 235 -20.28 22.58 -10.83
C LYS A 235 -19.63 22.76 -9.47
N GLN A 236 -20.40 22.80 -8.39
CA GLN A 236 -19.88 22.90 -7.02
C GLN A 236 -19.03 21.68 -6.68
N THR A 237 -19.45 20.48 -7.09
CA THR A 237 -18.69 19.24 -6.90
C THR A 237 -17.34 19.30 -7.60
N ILE A 238 -17.29 19.76 -8.85
CA ILE A 238 -16.02 19.96 -9.60
C ILE A 238 -15.12 20.95 -8.87
N ASP A 239 -15.68 22.12 -8.48
CA ASP A 239 -14.92 23.17 -7.78
C ASP A 239 -14.37 22.68 -6.43
N THR A 240 -15.16 21.91 -5.66
CA THR A 240 -14.76 21.34 -4.37
C THR A 240 -13.67 20.29 -4.53
N VAL A 241 -13.82 19.36 -5.49
CA VAL A 241 -12.77 18.36 -5.80
C VAL A 241 -11.48 19.06 -6.19
N ARG A 242 -11.55 20.11 -7.02
CA ARG A 242 -10.39 20.92 -7.38
C ARG A 242 -9.71 21.53 -6.17
N GLY A 243 -10.47 22.21 -5.30
CA GLY A 243 -9.93 22.85 -4.10
C GLY A 243 -9.29 21.87 -3.13
N LEU A 244 -9.93 20.70 -2.92
CA LEU A 244 -9.37 19.63 -2.09
C LEU A 244 -8.06 19.08 -2.66
N LEU A 245 -7.98 18.86 -3.98
CA LEU A 245 -6.75 18.39 -4.62
C LEU A 245 -5.62 19.41 -4.51
N GLU A 246 -5.89 20.70 -4.73
CA GLU A 246 -4.88 21.77 -4.58
C GLU A 246 -4.35 21.85 -3.15
N ASP A 247 -5.24 21.86 -2.15
CA ASP A 247 -4.85 21.88 -0.72
C ASP A 247 -4.04 20.63 -0.35
N THR A 248 -4.49 19.45 -0.77
CA THR A 248 -3.82 18.19 -0.45
C THR A 248 -2.43 18.11 -1.07
N VAL A 249 -2.29 18.47 -2.36
CA VAL A 249 -0.99 18.45 -3.03
C VAL A 249 -0.05 19.46 -2.36
N SER A 250 -0.51 20.69 -2.11
CA SER A 250 0.31 21.71 -1.44
C SER A 250 0.81 21.24 -0.06
N ARG A 251 -0.06 20.64 0.76
CA ARG A 251 0.33 20.08 2.07
C ARG A 251 1.34 18.94 1.94
N GLN A 252 1.22 18.12 0.90
CA GLN A 252 2.11 16.98 0.68
C GLN A 252 3.44 17.36 -0.01
N LEU A 253 3.65 18.62 -0.38
CA LEU A 253 4.95 19.13 -0.84
C LEU A 253 5.90 19.47 0.32
N ILE A 254 5.44 19.51 1.57
CA ILE A 254 6.28 19.83 2.74
C ILE A 254 7.37 18.75 2.90
N SER A 255 8.63 19.13 2.74
CA SER A 255 9.79 18.24 2.86
C SER A 255 11.07 19.05 3.02
N ASP A 256 11.97 18.64 3.92
CA ASP A 256 13.32 19.20 4.08
C ASP A 256 14.36 18.48 3.19
N VAL A 257 13.90 17.49 2.39
CA VAL A 257 14.73 16.70 1.47
C VAL A 257 14.17 16.75 0.04
N PRO A 258 14.96 16.35 -0.99
CA PRO A 258 14.49 16.34 -2.36
C PRO A 258 13.22 15.54 -2.59
N LEU A 259 12.23 16.18 -3.22
CA LEU A 259 10.93 15.63 -3.57
C LEU A 259 10.75 15.56 -5.09
N CYS A 260 10.01 14.56 -5.58
CA CYS A 260 9.63 14.40 -6.98
C CYS A 260 8.19 13.92 -7.14
N SER A 261 7.74 13.81 -8.39
CA SER A 261 6.48 13.18 -8.77
C SER A 261 6.75 11.95 -9.66
N LEU A 262 6.00 10.88 -9.47
CA LEU A 262 5.97 9.72 -10.38
C LEU A 262 5.01 10.02 -11.52
N LEU A 263 5.49 9.98 -12.75
CA LEU A 263 4.74 10.40 -13.94
C LEU A 263 4.64 9.27 -14.96
N SER A 264 3.43 8.76 -15.19
CA SER A 264 3.14 7.75 -16.22
C SER A 264 2.46 8.31 -17.46
N GLY A 265 2.25 9.62 -17.54
CA GLY A 265 1.45 10.24 -18.60
C GLY A 265 -0.06 9.93 -18.51
N GLY A 266 -0.51 9.12 -17.56
CA GLY A 266 -1.93 8.93 -17.24
C GLY A 266 -2.53 10.14 -16.54
N LEU A 267 -3.87 10.27 -16.57
CA LEU A 267 -4.60 11.39 -15.98
C LEU A 267 -4.18 11.69 -14.54
N ASP A 268 -4.11 10.65 -13.71
CA ASP A 268 -3.91 10.75 -12.26
C ASP A 268 -2.54 11.30 -11.88
N SER A 269 -1.49 10.67 -12.40
CA SER A 269 -0.10 11.09 -12.17
C SER A 269 0.18 12.47 -12.78
N SER A 270 -0.42 12.75 -13.93
CA SER A 270 -0.29 14.04 -14.60
C SER A 270 -0.98 15.16 -13.82
N ALA A 271 -2.17 14.90 -13.28
CA ALA A 271 -2.88 15.85 -12.42
C ALA A 271 -2.06 16.22 -11.17
N ILE A 272 -1.52 15.22 -10.47
CA ILE A 272 -0.66 15.46 -9.29
C ILE A 272 0.60 16.24 -9.69
N THR A 273 1.27 15.87 -10.78
CA THR A 273 2.49 16.54 -11.25
C THR A 273 2.21 18.00 -11.63
N ALA A 274 1.11 18.27 -12.34
CA ALA A 274 0.74 19.61 -12.75
C ALA A 274 0.35 20.50 -11.56
N LEU A 275 -0.42 19.96 -10.59
CA LEU A 275 -0.77 20.67 -9.36
C LEU A 275 0.47 20.95 -8.49
N ALA A 276 1.41 20.00 -8.41
CA ALA A 276 2.67 20.18 -7.71
C ALA A 276 3.53 21.28 -8.38
N ALA A 277 3.62 21.29 -9.72
CA ALA A 277 4.32 22.33 -10.47
C ALA A 277 3.72 23.72 -10.21
N LYS A 278 2.37 23.83 -10.24
CA LYS A 278 1.65 25.07 -9.94
C LYS A 278 1.92 25.56 -8.51
N ALA A 279 1.88 24.67 -7.52
CA ALA A 279 2.12 25.02 -6.12
C ALA A 279 3.58 25.46 -5.89
N LEU A 280 4.57 24.74 -6.43
CA LEU A 280 5.99 25.11 -6.34
C LEU A 280 6.26 26.45 -7.00
N ALA A 281 5.70 26.72 -8.17
CA ALA A 281 5.85 28.00 -8.86
C ALA A 281 5.25 29.17 -8.05
N ALA A 282 4.12 28.96 -7.38
CA ALA A 282 3.49 29.97 -6.51
C ALA A 282 4.37 30.34 -5.29
N GLU A 283 5.17 29.40 -4.80
CA GLU A 283 6.11 29.59 -3.69
C GLU A 283 7.51 30.07 -4.16
N GLY A 284 7.70 30.32 -5.46
CA GLY A 284 8.99 30.69 -6.03
C GLY A 284 10.00 29.55 -6.08
N GLY A 285 9.53 28.30 -5.99
CA GLY A 285 10.33 27.10 -6.12
C GLY A 285 10.80 26.85 -7.56
N GLY A 286 11.74 25.92 -7.72
CA GLY A 286 12.20 25.47 -9.05
C GLY A 286 11.19 24.53 -9.73
N PRO A 287 11.52 24.05 -10.95
CA PRO A 287 10.67 23.12 -11.69
C PRO A 287 10.41 21.83 -10.89
N VAL A 288 9.22 21.28 -11.01
CA VAL A 288 8.89 19.99 -10.40
C VAL A 288 9.79 18.90 -10.99
N ARG A 289 10.41 18.10 -10.12
CA ARG A 289 11.13 16.90 -10.56
C ARG A 289 10.12 15.79 -10.84
N SER A 290 10.31 15.05 -11.93
CA SER A 290 9.46 13.91 -12.24
C SER A 290 10.24 12.74 -12.80
N PHE A 291 9.70 11.53 -12.59
CA PHE A 291 10.28 10.30 -13.12
C PHE A 291 9.20 9.45 -13.75
N SER A 292 9.51 8.84 -14.90
CA SER A 292 8.71 7.81 -15.53
C SER A 292 9.51 6.51 -15.67
N VAL A 293 8.81 5.41 -15.88
CA VAL A 293 9.41 4.11 -16.19
C VAL A 293 8.86 3.61 -17.52
N ASP A 294 9.73 3.02 -18.30
CA ASP A 294 9.38 2.24 -19.51
C ASP A 294 10.41 1.13 -19.71
N PHE A 295 10.19 0.28 -20.70
CA PHE A 295 11.11 -0.81 -21.04
C PHE A 295 11.90 -0.47 -22.30
N VAL A 296 13.15 -0.94 -22.36
CA VAL A 296 14.01 -0.75 -23.54
C VAL A 296 13.32 -1.29 -24.79
N GLY A 297 13.17 -0.42 -25.79
CA GLY A 297 12.50 -0.75 -27.07
C GLY A 297 10.97 -0.84 -27.00
N ALA A 298 10.35 -0.45 -25.89
CA ALA A 298 8.90 -0.54 -25.71
C ALA A 298 8.13 0.39 -26.66
N GLU A 299 8.64 1.60 -26.91
CA GLU A 299 7.96 2.55 -27.81
C GLU A 299 8.02 2.08 -29.29
N GLU A 300 9.19 1.59 -29.74
CA GLU A 300 9.41 1.14 -31.11
C GLU A 300 8.70 -0.18 -31.44
N ASN A 301 8.58 -1.06 -30.44
CA ASN A 301 8.00 -2.40 -30.60
C ASN A 301 6.64 -2.54 -29.95
N PHE A 302 5.97 -1.43 -29.64
CA PHE A 302 4.70 -1.43 -28.93
C PHE A 302 3.63 -2.21 -29.69
N VAL A 303 3.01 -3.18 -29.00
CA VAL A 303 1.87 -3.93 -29.51
C VAL A 303 0.64 -3.55 -28.70
N PRO A 304 -0.38 -2.92 -29.31
CA PRO A 304 -1.62 -2.60 -28.61
C PRO A 304 -2.33 -3.86 -28.10
N ASP A 305 -2.89 -3.77 -26.90
CA ASP A 305 -3.75 -4.79 -26.31
C ASP A 305 -5.07 -4.16 -25.81
N PRO A 306 -6.06 -4.97 -25.39
CA PRO A 306 -7.35 -4.44 -24.93
C PRO A 306 -7.28 -3.46 -23.75
N LEU A 307 -6.23 -3.53 -22.92
CA LEU A 307 -6.04 -2.67 -21.76
C LEU A 307 -5.16 -1.46 -22.06
N ARG A 308 -4.32 -1.54 -23.11
CA ARG A 308 -3.34 -0.52 -23.47
C ARG A 308 -3.29 -0.33 -24.98
N SER A 309 -3.90 0.73 -25.45
CA SER A 309 -3.97 1.05 -26.89
C SER A 309 -2.80 1.90 -27.40
N THR A 310 -2.06 2.56 -26.49
CA THR A 310 -0.98 3.51 -26.80
C THR A 310 0.14 3.40 -25.78
N PRO A 311 1.41 3.66 -26.19
CA PRO A 311 2.53 3.75 -25.25
C PRO A 311 2.38 4.98 -24.33
N ASP A 312 3.10 5.00 -23.21
CA ASP A 312 3.05 6.08 -22.22
C ASP A 312 3.94 7.28 -22.59
N ALA A 313 5.08 7.03 -23.21
CA ALA A 313 6.13 8.02 -23.45
C ALA A 313 5.67 9.31 -24.16
N PRO A 314 4.79 9.30 -25.20
CA PRO A 314 4.29 10.53 -25.80
C PRO A 314 3.55 11.45 -24.83
N PHE A 315 2.72 10.88 -23.95
CA PHE A 315 1.94 11.64 -22.97
C PHE A 315 2.82 12.17 -21.83
N VAL A 316 3.85 11.42 -21.45
CA VAL A 316 4.88 11.91 -20.51
C VAL A 316 5.57 13.14 -21.07
N ARG A 317 6.02 13.10 -22.34
CA ARG A 317 6.67 14.23 -23.02
C ARG A 317 5.76 15.46 -23.09
N ASP A 318 4.48 15.26 -23.43
CA ASP A 318 3.51 16.35 -23.51
C ASP A 318 3.34 17.07 -22.15
N LEU A 319 3.21 16.32 -21.06
CA LEU A 319 3.10 16.94 -19.73
C LEU A 319 4.40 17.62 -19.31
N VAL A 320 5.54 16.96 -19.49
CA VAL A 320 6.87 17.52 -19.17
C VAL A 320 7.05 18.87 -19.82
N GLN A 321 6.71 18.99 -21.10
CA GLN A 321 6.77 20.26 -21.84
C GLN A 321 5.74 21.27 -21.31
N HIS A 322 4.51 20.82 -21.00
CA HIS A 322 3.42 21.69 -20.56
C HIS A 322 3.70 22.39 -19.23
N VAL A 323 4.32 21.68 -18.26
CA VAL A 323 4.60 22.19 -16.91
C VAL A 323 6.07 22.56 -16.67
N ASP A 324 6.92 22.49 -17.70
CA ASP A 324 8.37 22.70 -17.63
C ASP A 324 9.04 21.87 -16.52
N ALA A 325 8.74 20.55 -16.48
CA ALA A 325 9.24 19.66 -15.45
C ALA A 325 10.69 19.24 -15.67
N ALA A 326 11.48 19.14 -14.61
CA ALA A 326 12.79 18.51 -14.63
C ALA A 326 12.63 16.97 -14.61
N HIS A 327 12.44 16.39 -15.80
CA HIS A 327 12.07 14.98 -15.99
C HIS A 327 13.26 14.07 -16.24
N LYS A 328 13.17 12.82 -15.72
CA LYS A 328 14.06 11.70 -16.08
C LYS A 328 13.26 10.45 -16.34
N GLU A 329 13.41 9.88 -17.52
CA GLU A 329 12.90 8.55 -17.85
C GLU A 329 13.85 7.46 -17.32
N ILE A 330 13.28 6.41 -16.76
CA ILE A 330 13.98 5.21 -16.29
C ILE A 330 13.61 4.08 -17.25
N LEU A 331 14.58 3.64 -18.04
CA LEU A 331 14.40 2.51 -18.96
C LEU A 331 14.90 1.23 -18.29
N LEU A 332 13.99 0.27 -18.11
CA LEU A 332 14.26 -1.03 -17.53
C LEU A 332 14.53 -2.07 -18.61
N ASN A 333 15.45 -2.96 -18.32
CA ASN A 333 15.69 -4.15 -19.14
C ASN A 333 14.83 -5.32 -18.62
N SER A 334 14.24 -6.09 -19.49
CA SER A 334 13.49 -7.29 -19.07
C SER A 334 14.38 -8.32 -18.36
N ASP A 335 15.68 -8.32 -18.64
CA ASP A 335 16.67 -9.13 -17.94
C ASP A 335 16.78 -8.78 -16.47
N ASP A 336 16.72 -7.49 -16.13
CA ASP A 336 16.80 -7.02 -14.74
C ASP A 336 15.61 -7.51 -13.90
N LEU A 337 14.43 -7.72 -14.53
CA LEU A 337 13.23 -8.24 -13.84
C LEU A 337 13.37 -9.69 -13.38
N SER A 338 14.20 -10.46 -14.08
CA SER A 338 14.49 -11.86 -13.77
C SER A 338 15.76 -12.05 -12.94
N ASP A 339 16.49 -10.97 -12.63
CA ASP A 339 17.69 -11.03 -11.82
C ASP A 339 17.41 -11.61 -10.43
N PRO A 340 18.16 -12.66 -9.99
CA PRO A 340 17.92 -13.31 -8.70
C PRO A 340 18.06 -12.37 -7.50
N GLY A 341 18.96 -11.39 -7.57
CA GLY A 341 19.15 -10.39 -6.51
C GLY A 341 17.97 -9.44 -6.40
N VAL A 342 17.43 -8.97 -7.54
CA VAL A 342 16.22 -8.14 -7.59
C VAL A 342 15.03 -8.92 -7.04
N ARG A 343 14.84 -10.18 -7.46
CA ARG A 343 13.75 -11.03 -6.97
C ARG A 343 13.86 -11.30 -5.47
N ALA A 344 15.05 -11.58 -4.97
CA ALA A 344 15.30 -11.75 -3.53
C ALA A 344 15.02 -10.47 -2.74
N ALA A 345 15.39 -9.29 -3.27
CA ALA A 345 15.11 -8.00 -2.64
C ALA A 345 13.60 -7.70 -2.59
N VAL A 346 12.87 -8.00 -3.66
CA VAL A 346 11.39 -7.88 -3.70
C VAL A 346 10.75 -8.78 -2.66
N LEU A 347 11.15 -10.05 -2.57
CA LEU A 347 10.64 -10.99 -1.58
C LEU A 347 10.93 -10.53 -0.14
N ALA A 348 12.15 -10.07 0.12
CA ALA A 348 12.54 -9.53 1.42
C ALA A 348 11.78 -8.24 1.79
N ALA A 349 11.34 -7.45 0.79
CA ALA A 349 10.54 -6.27 1.00
C ALA A 349 9.08 -6.60 1.35
N THR A 350 8.50 -7.62 0.72
CA THR A 350 7.10 -7.99 0.90
C THR A 350 6.85 -8.87 2.13
N ASP A 351 7.83 -9.68 2.56
CA ASP A 351 7.69 -10.77 3.54
C ASP A 351 6.77 -11.90 3.10
N LEU A 352 6.14 -11.75 1.96
CA LEU A 352 5.18 -12.65 1.35
C LEU A 352 5.54 -12.86 -0.12
N PRO A 353 5.18 -13.98 -0.73
CA PRO A 353 5.37 -14.13 -2.17
C PRO A 353 4.57 -13.04 -2.88
N PRO A 354 5.21 -12.28 -3.80
CA PRO A 354 4.55 -11.24 -4.60
C PRO A 354 3.59 -11.90 -5.57
N MET A 355 2.41 -12.25 -5.07
CA MET A 355 1.35 -12.82 -5.89
C MET A 355 0.78 -11.75 -6.79
N TRP A 356 0.28 -12.15 -7.97
CA TRP A 356 -0.37 -11.29 -8.94
C TRP A 356 0.55 -10.19 -9.50
N TYR A 357 0.16 -9.57 -10.56
CA TYR A 357 0.90 -8.50 -11.25
C TYR A 357 2.28 -8.88 -11.84
N GLY A 358 2.77 -10.11 -11.67
CA GLY A 358 3.97 -10.62 -12.36
C GLY A 358 5.17 -9.69 -12.26
N ASP A 359 5.63 -9.19 -13.43
CA ASP A 359 6.77 -8.28 -13.57
C ASP A 359 6.60 -6.89 -12.92
N LEU A 360 5.39 -6.55 -12.49
CA LEU A 360 5.14 -5.23 -11.88
C LEU A 360 5.83 -5.04 -10.52
N TRP A 361 6.13 -6.10 -9.78
CA TRP A 361 6.85 -6.00 -8.51
C TRP A 361 8.33 -5.67 -8.72
N PRO A 362 9.09 -6.45 -9.51
CA PRO A 362 10.47 -6.12 -9.82
C PRO A 362 10.63 -4.76 -10.51
N SER A 363 9.77 -4.43 -11.48
CA SER A 363 9.86 -3.16 -12.19
C SER A 363 9.60 -1.96 -11.27
N LEU A 364 8.65 -2.06 -10.34
CA LEU A 364 8.37 -1.02 -9.36
C LEU A 364 9.54 -0.84 -8.37
N TYR A 365 10.14 -1.93 -7.92
CA TYR A 365 11.35 -1.91 -7.08
C TYR A 365 12.51 -1.19 -7.78
N LEU A 366 12.80 -1.55 -9.03
CA LEU A 366 13.88 -0.96 -9.83
C LEU A 366 13.62 0.53 -10.12
N LEU A 367 12.38 0.90 -10.45
CA LEU A 367 11.98 2.29 -10.57
C LEU A 367 12.30 3.08 -9.29
N PHE A 368 11.86 2.57 -8.14
CA PHE A 368 12.08 3.27 -6.87
C PHE A 368 13.55 3.34 -6.47
N GLN A 369 14.33 2.31 -6.79
CA GLN A 369 15.79 2.33 -6.61
C GLN A 369 16.42 3.47 -7.41
N ALA A 370 16.06 3.61 -8.68
CA ALA A 370 16.57 4.69 -9.54
C ALA A 370 16.09 6.09 -9.11
N VAL A 371 14.85 6.21 -8.60
CA VAL A 371 14.30 7.46 -8.05
C VAL A 371 15.03 7.85 -6.76
N ARG A 372 15.32 6.88 -5.89
CA ARG A 372 15.98 7.12 -4.59
C ARG A 372 17.37 7.74 -4.72
N GLU A 373 18.07 7.50 -5.82
CA GLU A 373 19.36 8.14 -6.09
C GLU A 373 19.28 9.68 -6.14
N ARG A 374 18.09 10.24 -6.38
CA ARG A 374 17.89 11.67 -6.65
C ARG A 374 16.83 12.34 -5.78
N SER A 375 15.95 11.57 -5.18
CA SER A 375 14.84 12.05 -4.35
C SER A 375 14.59 11.10 -3.19
N THR A 376 14.17 11.64 -2.07
CA THR A 376 13.80 10.87 -0.86
C THR A 376 12.29 10.77 -0.72
N VAL A 377 11.54 11.68 -1.33
CA VAL A 377 10.07 11.74 -1.32
C VAL A 377 9.54 11.73 -2.75
N ALA A 378 8.46 11.00 -3.00
CA ALA A 378 7.77 10.98 -4.28
C ALA A 378 6.26 11.09 -4.13
N LEU A 379 5.60 11.93 -4.93
CA LEU A 379 4.15 11.97 -5.06
C LEU A 379 3.67 10.93 -6.07
N SER A 380 2.59 10.21 -5.77
CA SER A 380 2.00 9.17 -6.62
C SER A 380 0.53 9.47 -6.92
N GLY A 381 0.07 9.15 -8.13
CA GLY A 381 -1.33 9.21 -8.53
C GLY A 381 -2.16 8.00 -8.10
N GLU A 382 -1.65 7.13 -7.22
CA GLU A 382 -2.37 5.94 -6.73
C GLU A 382 -3.67 6.35 -6.03
N SER A 383 -4.68 5.49 -6.04
CA SER A 383 -6.01 5.64 -5.45
C SER A 383 -7.02 6.45 -6.28
N ALA A 384 -6.61 7.11 -7.35
CA ALA A 384 -7.54 7.87 -8.20
C ALA A 384 -8.53 6.96 -8.93
N ASP A 385 -8.11 5.79 -9.39
CA ASP A 385 -8.96 4.83 -10.09
C ASP A 385 -10.06 4.28 -9.17
N GLU A 386 -9.71 3.92 -7.95
CA GLU A 386 -10.64 3.42 -6.93
C GLU A 386 -11.66 4.47 -6.52
N LEU A 387 -11.20 5.72 -6.42
CA LEU A 387 -12.02 6.82 -5.93
C LEU A 387 -12.98 7.38 -6.99
N PHE A 388 -12.48 7.55 -8.23
CA PHE A 388 -13.22 8.18 -9.33
C PHE A 388 -13.79 7.19 -10.36
N GLY A 389 -13.66 5.89 -10.15
CA GLY A 389 -14.17 4.86 -11.05
C GLY A 389 -13.39 4.76 -12.36
N GLY A 390 -12.07 4.60 -12.27
CA GLY A 390 -11.18 4.56 -13.45
C GLY A 390 -11.01 3.21 -14.10
N TYR A 391 -11.31 2.12 -13.40
CA TYR A 391 -11.15 0.77 -13.93
C TYR A 391 -12.33 0.36 -14.81
N SER A 392 -12.08 -0.55 -15.77
CA SER A 392 -13.09 -1.07 -16.69
C SER A 392 -14.27 -1.71 -15.98
N TRP A 393 -14.05 -2.40 -14.86
CA TRP A 393 -15.13 -3.05 -14.11
C TRP A 393 -16.14 -2.08 -13.45
N PHE A 394 -15.83 -0.79 -13.32
CA PHE A 394 -16.84 0.21 -12.94
C PHE A 394 -17.87 0.49 -14.04
N HIS A 395 -17.54 0.12 -15.29
CA HIS A 395 -18.32 0.44 -16.48
C HIS A 395 -18.86 -0.81 -17.20
N ASP A 396 -18.51 -2.01 -16.70
CA ASP A 396 -18.90 -3.28 -17.28
C ASP A 396 -20.28 -3.73 -16.76
N PRO A 397 -21.31 -3.88 -17.63
CA PRO A 397 -22.63 -4.32 -17.23
C PRO A 397 -22.66 -5.69 -16.53
N GLU A 398 -21.74 -6.61 -16.84
CA GLU A 398 -21.68 -7.93 -16.19
C GLU A 398 -21.28 -7.80 -14.73
N VAL A 399 -20.37 -6.89 -14.40
CA VAL A 399 -19.93 -6.62 -13.03
C VAL A 399 -21.06 -6.04 -12.18
N LEU A 400 -21.93 -5.24 -12.79
CA LEU A 400 -23.05 -4.62 -12.07
C LEU A 400 -24.04 -5.65 -11.50
N THR A 401 -24.12 -6.82 -12.11
CA THR A 401 -25.03 -7.90 -11.70
C THR A 401 -24.33 -9.05 -10.97
N ALA A 402 -22.99 -9.09 -10.97
CA ALA A 402 -22.22 -10.16 -10.37
C ALA A 402 -22.19 -10.06 -8.83
N GLU A 403 -22.37 -11.20 -8.16
CA GLU A 403 -22.25 -11.33 -6.70
C GLU A 403 -20.83 -11.79 -6.30
N THR A 404 -19.84 -11.00 -6.73
CA THR A 404 -18.44 -11.22 -6.42
C THR A 404 -17.66 -9.90 -6.46
N PHE A 405 -16.39 -9.93 -6.06
CA PHE A 405 -15.53 -8.75 -6.14
C PHE A 405 -15.35 -8.28 -7.58
N PRO A 406 -15.51 -6.97 -7.86
CA PRO A 406 -15.51 -6.43 -9.22
C PRO A 406 -14.29 -6.81 -10.07
N TRP A 407 -13.11 -6.76 -9.50
CA TRP A 407 -11.85 -7.09 -10.19
C TRP A 407 -11.68 -8.57 -10.53
N LEU A 408 -12.54 -9.45 -10.00
CA LEU A 408 -12.52 -10.89 -10.30
C LEU A 408 -13.44 -11.27 -11.46
N THR A 409 -14.24 -10.34 -11.99
CA THR A 409 -15.21 -10.61 -13.07
C THR A 409 -14.69 -10.26 -14.46
N THR A 410 -13.92 -9.18 -14.60
CA THR A 410 -13.52 -8.61 -15.90
C THR A 410 -12.23 -9.18 -16.47
N THR A 411 -11.53 -10.00 -15.72
CA THR A 411 -10.30 -10.62 -16.17
C THR A 411 -10.64 -11.96 -16.82
N PRO A 412 -10.38 -12.12 -18.16
CA PRO A 412 -10.52 -13.42 -18.79
C PRO A 412 -9.42 -14.35 -18.25
N GLY A 413 -9.84 -15.31 -17.51
CA GLY A 413 -8.96 -16.13 -16.74
C GLY A 413 -8.57 -15.37 -15.49
N PRO A 414 -8.60 -16.04 -14.57
CA PRO A 414 -8.73 -15.60 -13.23
C PRO A 414 -7.48 -14.87 -12.92
N PHE A 415 -7.66 -13.74 -12.33
CA PHE A 415 -6.86 -13.60 -11.21
C PHE A 415 -7.00 -14.84 -10.37
N TYR A 416 -7.62 -15.82 -10.75
CA TYR A 416 -7.42 -17.16 -10.34
C TYR A 416 -8.68 -18.04 -10.46
N ASP A 417 -8.75 -18.73 -11.51
CA ASP A 417 -8.84 -20.12 -11.38
C ASP A 417 -7.42 -20.73 -11.53
N GLY A 418 -6.38 -19.90 -11.47
CA GLY A 418 -4.98 -20.07 -11.68
C GLY A 418 -4.27 -20.93 -10.71
N THR A 419 -4.92 -21.84 -10.25
CA THR A 419 -4.36 -22.99 -9.63
C THR A 419 -4.29 -24.18 -10.60
N PRO A 420 -4.25 -24.00 -11.95
CA PRO A 420 -4.14 -25.14 -12.83
C PRO A 420 -2.88 -25.94 -12.60
N LEU A 421 -1.88 -25.38 -11.89
CA LEU A 421 -0.64 -26.06 -11.55
C LEU A 421 -0.62 -26.62 -10.12
N PHE A 422 -1.62 -26.34 -9.29
CA PHE A 422 -1.66 -26.83 -7.92
C PHE A 422 -2.36 -28.21 -7.80
N ASP A 423 -2.00 -28.93 -6.74
CA ASP A 423 -2.56 -30.24 -6.44
C ASP A 423 -4.08 -30.18 -6.22
N GLY A 424 -4.81 -31.12 -6.80
CA GLY A 424 -6.27 -31.14 -6.73
C GLY A 424 -6.83 -31.40 -5.33
N GLY A 425 -6.12 -32.11 -4.46
CA GLY A 425 -6.47 -32.34 -3.07
C GLY A 425 -6.33 -31.06 -2.25
N LEU A 426 -5.22 -30.34 -2.46
CA LEU A 426 -5.00 -29.01 -1.88
C LEU A 426 -6.10 -28.05 -2.28
N LEU A 427 -6.42 -27.93 -3.57
CA LEU A 427 -7.47 -27.05 -4.07
C LEU A 427 -8.84 -27.36 -3.48
N LYS A 428 -9.14 -28.64 -3.31
CA LYS A 428 -10.38 -29.07 -2.65
C LYS A 428 -10.42 -28.66 -1.17
N THR A 429 -9.30 -28.77 -0.46
CA THR A 429 -9.17 -28.34 0.95
C THR A 429 -9.33 -26.84 1.07
N LEU A 430 -8.73 -26.08 0.16
CA LEU A 430 -8.80 -24.62 0.16
C LEU A 430 -10.20 -24.08 -0.15
N ASP A 431 -10.97 -24.74 -1.02
CA ASP A 431 -12.29 -24.28 -1.47
C ASP A 431 -12.34 -22.76 -1.69
N ILE A 432 -11.44 -22.26 -2.54
CA ILE A 432 -11.32 -20.83 -2.86
C ILE A 432 -12.67 -20.20 -3.27
N PRO A 433 -13.54 -20.88 -4.05
CA PRO A 433 -14.85 -20.31 -4.37
C PRO A 433 -15.73 -20.07 -3.14
N ALA A 434 -15.74 -20.95 -2.15
CA ALA A 434 -16.50 -20.75 -0.92
C ALA A 434 -15.91 -19.61 -0.06
N TYR A 435 -14.59 -19.58 0.07
CA TYR A 435 -13.88 -18.48 0.74
C TYR A 435 -14.23 -17.12 0.12
N ARG A 436 -14.16 -17.02 -1.21
CA ARG A 436 -14.47 -15.81 -1.96
C ARG A 436 -15.92 -15.34 -1.74
N ARG A 437 -16.90 -16.26 -1.78
CA ARG A 437 -18.31 -15.93 -1.52
C ARG A 437 -18.53 -15.42 -0.10
N SER A 438 -17.91 -16.06 0.89
CA SER A 438 -18.00 -15.61 2.30
C SER A 438 -17.41 -14.21 2.47
N SER A 439 -16.18 -14.02 2.00
CA SER A 439 -15.47 -12.73 2.09
C SER A 439 -16.21 -11.59 1.37
N TYR A 440 -16.86 -11.89 0.23
CA TYR A 440 -17.70 -10.93 -0.48
C TYR A 440 -18.96 -10.58 0.34
N GLY A 441 -19.64 -11.58 0.90
CA GLY A 441 -20.82 -11.36 1.75
C GLY A 441 -20.49 -10.48 2.96
N ASP A 442 -19.38 -10.78 3.66
CA ASP A 442 -18.91 -9.98 4.79
C ASP A 442 -18.59 -8.54 4.37
N ALA A 443 -17.92 -8.36 3.22
CA ALA A 443 -17.57 -7.03 2.71
C ALA A 443 -18.80 -6.20 2.31
N ILE A 444 -19.82 -6.82 1.70
CA ILE A 444 -21.08 -6.15 1.37
C ILE A 444 -21.88 -5.78 2.62
N ALA A 445 -21.84 -6.59 3.67
CA ALA A 445 -22.50 -6.29 4.94
C ALA A 445 -21.93 -5.04 5.65
N GLU A 446 -20.70 -4.67 5.36
CA GLU A 446 -20.05 -3.47 5.90
C GLU A 446 -20.36 -2.18 5.10
N VAL A 447 -20.95 -2.27 3.90
CA VAL A 447 -21.17 -1.11 3.03
C VAL A 447 -22.17 -0.13 3.67
N PRO A 448 -21.79 1.14 3.90
CA PRO A 448 -22.72 2.15 4.36
C PRO A 448 -23.71 2.50 3.24
N VAL A 449 -25.00 2.57 3.56
CA VAL A 449 -26.06 2.84 2.59
C VAL A 449 -26.93 4.03 3.04
N LEU A 450 -27.44 4.80 2.07
CA LEU A 450 -28.44 5.82 2.35
C LEU A 450 -29.84 5.21 2.46
N ALA A 451 -30.68 5.79 3.31
CA ALA A 451 -32.08 5.36 3.42
C ALA A 451 -32.80 5.52 2.06
N GLY A 452 -33.34 4.41 1.53
CA GLY A 452 -34.01 4.38 0.25
C GLY A 452 -33.13 4.36 -1.00
N GLU A 453 -31.80 4.29 -0.86
CA GLU A 453 -30.90 4.13 -2.00
C GLU A 453 -31.08 2.76 -2.66
N THR A 454 -31.31 2.76 -3.97
CA THR A 454 -31.59 1.54 -4.75
C THR A 454 -30.96 1.60 -6.15
N GLY A 455 -31.03 0.50 -6.89
CA GLY A 455 -30.61 0.44 -8.29
C GLY A 455 -29.12 0.71 -8.49
N LEU A 456 -28.79 1.44 -9.57
CA LEU A 456 -27.41 1.68 -9.99
C LEU A 456 -26.59 2.45 -8.93
N GLU A 457 -27.14 3.49 -8.32
CA GLU A 457 -26.41 4.30 -7.34
C GLU A 457 -25.99 3.46 -6.13
N LYS A 458 -26.89 2.62 -5.59
CA LYS A 458 -26.53 1.68 -4.51
C LYS A 458 -25.43 0.72 -4.95
N ARG A 459 -25.57 0.11 -6.15
CA ARG A 459 -24.56 -0.82 -6.66
C ARG A 459 -23.20 -0.17 -6.86
N MET A 460 -23.17 1.05 -7.37
CA MET A 460 -21.91 1.78 -7.55
C MET A 460 -21.27 2.20 -6.23
N ARG A 461 -22.06 2.46 -5.18
CA ARG A 461 -21.55 2.65 -3.82
C ARG A 461 -20.89 1.37 -3.27
N GLU A 462 -21.54 0.21 -3.47
CA GLU A 462 -20.98 -1.08 -3.10
C GLU A 462 -19.63 -1.33 -3.80
N ILE A 463 -19.58 -1.15 -5.13
CA ILE A 463 -18.35 -1.30 -5.93
C ILE A 463 -17.26 -0.33 -5.45
N SER A 464 -17.59 0.95 -5.25
CA SER A 464 -16.64 1.95 -4.74
C SER A 464 -16.10 1.59 -3.35
N TYR A 465 -16.97 1.14 -2.44
CA TYR A 465 -16.59 0.70 -1.11
C TYR A 465 -15.62 -0.49 -1.15
N LEU A 466 -15.93 -1.51 -1.95
CA LEU A 466 -15.07 -2.68 -2.12
C LEU A 466 -13.69 -2.28 -2.68
N ASN A 467 -13.66 -1.39 -3.68
CA ASN A 467 -12.40 -0.90 -4.23
C ASN A 467 -11.58 -0.14 -3.18
N LEU A 468 -12.18 0.77 -2.41
CA LEU A 468 -11.49 1.60 -1.42
C LEU A 468 -11.05 0.83 -0.17
N THR A 469 -11.77 -0.25 0.23
CA THR A 469 -11.52 -0.93 1.51
C THR A 469 -10.91 -2.33 1.38
N ARG A 470 -10.88 -2.91 0.17
CA ARG A 470 -10.31 -4.24 -0.10
C ARG A 470 -9.20 -4.17 -1.15
N PHE A 471 -9.51 -3.69 -2.37
CA PHE A 471 -8.57 -3.66 -3.47
C PHE A 471 -7.43 -2.66 -3.26
N LEU A 472 -7.76 -1.42 -2.88
CA LEU A 472 -6.79 -0.35 -2.65
C LEU A 472 -5.73 -0.73 -1.61
N ASN A 473 -6.09 -1.47 -0.57
CA ASN A 473 -5.14 -1.87 0.48
C ASN A 473 -3.98 -2.71 -0.09
N THR A 474 -4.24 -3.56 -1.10
CA THR A 474 -3.17 -4.33 -1.77
C THR A 474 -2.24 -3.45 -2.58
N LEU A 475 -2.78 -2.40 -3.21
CA LEU A 475 -2.00 -1.44 -3.99
C LEU A 475 -1.14 -0.54 -3.09
N LEU A 476 -1.70 -0.07 -1.98
CA LEU A 476 -0.98 0.74 -0.99
C LEU A 476 0.15 -0.07 -0.32
N ASP A 477 -0.12 -1.31 0.06
CA ASP A 477 0.90 -2.20 0.62
C ASP A 477 2.04 -2.44 -0.38
N ARG A 478 1.72 -2.80 -1.63
CA ARG A 478 2.71 -2.93 -2.70
C ARG A 478 3.55 -1.66 -2.86
N LYS A 479 2.91 -0.50 -2.89
CA LYS A 479 3.57 0.80 -3.04
C LYS A 479 4.53 1.06 -1.88
N ASP A 480 4.05 0.91 -0.64
CA ASP A 480 4.86 1.13 0.56
C ASP A 480 6.03 0.13 0.65
N ARG A 481 5.78 -1.19 0.42
CA ARG A 481 6.81 -2.22 0.50
C ARG A 481 7.94 -1.97 -0.49
N MET A 482 7.62 -1.73 -1.76
CA MET A 482 8.64 -1.53 -2.79
C MET A 482 9.41 -0.23 -2.58
N SER A 483 8.74 0.86 -2.22
CA SER A 483 9.40 2.14 -2.02
C SER A 483 10.27 2.16 -0.76
N MET A 484 9.79 1.55 0.32
CA MET A 484 10.53 1.51 1.58
C MET A 484 11.68 0.51 1.57
N ALA A 485 11.65 -0.49 0.70
CA ALA A 485 12.80 -1.38 0.47
C ALA A 485 14.06 -0.63 0.03
N VAL A 486 13.89 0.56 -0.54
CA VAL A 486 14.99 1.43 -0.99
C VAL A 486 15.08 2.76 -0.23
N GLY A 487 14.29 2.94 0.83
CA GLY A 487 14.27 4.18 1.61
C GLY A 487 13.68 5.37 0.85
N LEU A 488 12.66 5.15 0.02
CA LEU A 488 11.90 6.20 -0.68
C LEU A 488 10.52 6.37 -0.04
N GLU A 489 10.19 7.57 0.41
CA GLU A 489 8.84 7.89 0.91
C GLU A 489 7.89 8.18 -0.26
N VAL A 490 6.86 7.37 -0.43
CA VAL A 490 5.80 7.67 -1.42
C VAL A 490 4.56 8.21 -0.70
N ARG A 491 4.09 9.36 -1.17
CA ARG A 491 2.87 10.06 -0.74
C ARG A 491 1.76 9.84 -1.76
N VAL A 492 0.54 9.73 -1.29
CA VAL A 492 -0.63 9.39 -2.12
C VAL A 492 -1.76 10.42 -1.93
N PRO A 493 -1.71 11.57 -2.63
CA PRO A 493 -2.67 12.65 -2.43
C PRO A 493 -4.13 12.25 -2.55
N PHE A 494 -4.47 11.30 -3.43
CA PHE A 494 -5.83 10.80 -3.57
C PHE A 494 -6.35 10.00 -2.36
N CYS A 495 -5.49 9.66 -1.41
CA CYS A 495 -5.87 9.06 -0.11
C CYS A 495 -6.15 10.10 0.99
N ASP A 496 -6.19 11.40 0.70
CA ASP A 496 -6.66 12.37 1.70
C ASP A 496 -8.12 12.08 2.06
N HIS A 497 -8.38 11.80 3.34
CA HIS A 497 -9.70 11.35 3.79
C HIS A 497 -10.82 12.34 3.48
N ARG A 498 -10.54 13.65 3.43
CA ARG A 498 -11.53 14.69 3.09
C ARG A 498 -11.98 14.55 1.63
N LEU A 499 -11.01 14.30 0.73
CA LEU A 499 -11.29 14.03 -0.67
C LEU A 499 -12.03 12.70 -0.84
N VAL A 500 -11.57 11.65 -0.13
CA VAL A 500 -12.18 10.32 -0.19
C VAL A 500 -13.63 10.36 0.29
N GLU A 501 -13.90 10.97 1.46
CA GLU A 501 -15.26 11.12 2.00
C GLU A 501 -16.17 11.89 1.04
N TYR A 502 -15.68 12.99 0.47
CA TYR A 502 -16.44 13.83 -0.44
C TYR A 502 -16.80 13.09 -1.74
N VAL A 503 -15.80 12.51 -2.40
CA VAL A 503 -16.00 11.83 -3.69
C VAL A 503 -16.76 10.50 -3.52
N PHE A 504 -16.55 9.75 -2.43
CA PHE A 504 -17.33 8.55 -2.13
C PHE A 504 -18.83 8.83 -2.13
N ASN A 505 -19.24 9.98 -1.62
CA ASN A 505 -20.63 10.39 -1.52
C ASN A 505 -21.17 11.12 -2.78
N ALA A 506 -20.32 11.50 -3.73
CA ALA A 506 -20.77 12.04 -5.00
C ALA A 506 -21.52 10.98 -5.82
N PRO A 507 -22.74 11.28 -6.35
CA PRO A 507 -23.49 10.33 -7.17
C PRO A 507 -22.70 9.80 -8.36
N TRP A 508 -22.93 8.55 -8.71
CA TRP A 508 -22.26 7.94 -9.87
C TRP A 508 -22.50 8.72 -11.16
N ALA A 509 -23.72 9.23 -11.32
CA ALA A 509 -24.07 10.10 -12.45
C ALA A 509 -23.19 11.37 -12.56
N MET A 510 -22.63 11.87 -11.44
CA MET A 510 -21.67 12.98 -11.47
C MET A 510 -20.23 12.50 -11.75
N LYS A 511 -19.87 11.29 -11.32
CA LYS A 511 -18.53 10.71 -11.59
C LYS A 511 -18.34 10.38 -13.07
N THR A 512 -19.44 10.20 -13.82
CA THR A 512 -19.45 9.80 -15.24
C THR A 512 -20.30 10.72 -16.11
N PHE A 513 -20.45 11.99 -15.73
CA PHE A 513 -21.42 12.92 -16.32
C PHE A 513 -21.26 13.17 -17.83
N ASP A 514 -20.06 12.94 -18.39
CA ASP A 514 -19.78 13.06 -19.83
C ASP A 514 -19.62 11.69 -20.52
N GLY A 515 -19.98 10.60 -19.83
CA GLY A 515 -19.93 9.22 -20.36
C GLY A 515 -18.53 8.58 -20.34
N ARG A 516 -17.55 9.22 -19.71
CA ARG A 516 -16.18 8.70 -19.62
C ARG A 516 -15.81 8.27 -18.20
N GLU A 517 -14.79 7.43 -18.09
CA GLU A 517 -14.18 7.14 -16.79
C GLU A 517 -13.58 8.42 -16.19
N LYS A 518 -13.69 8.57 -14.87
CA LYS A 518 -13.11 9.69 -14.11
C LYS A 518 -13.55 11.08 -14.60
N SER A 519 -14.74 11.23 -15.16
CA SER A 519 -15.25 12.53 -15.68
C SER A 519 -15.08 13.67 -14.68
N LEU A 520 -15.36 13.40 -13.40
CA LEU A 520 -15.24 14.38 -12.33
C LEU A 520 -13.79 14.85 -12.12
N LEU A 521 -12.82 13.92 -12.10
CA LEU A 521 -11.40 14.26 -12.00
C LEU A 521 -10.92 15.01 -13.24
N ARG A 522 -11.32 14.57 -14.45
CA ARG A 522 -11.01 15.24 -15.72
C ARG A 522 -11.46 16.69 -15.71
N ALA A 523 -12.69 16.94 -15.27
CA ALA A 523 -13.23 18.31 -15.19
C ALA A 523 -12.49 19.15 -14.12
N ALA A 524 -12.21 18.56 -12.97
CA ALA A 524 -11.53 19.25 -11.87
C ALA A 524 -10.06 19.63 -12.20
N THR A 525 -9.44 18.95 -13.18
CA THR A 525 -8.01 19.17 -13.49
C THR A 525 -7.76 19.68 -14.92
N ARG A 526 -8.83 19.95 -15.68
CA ARG A 526 -8.75 20.28 -17.11
C ARG A 526 -7.85 21.48 -17.42
N ASP A 527 -7.86 22.51 -16.59
CA ASP A 527 -7.12 23.76 -16.79
C ASP A 527 -5.62 23.65 -16.55
N VAL A 528 -5.18 22.58 -15.89
CA VAL A 528 -3.75 22.33 -15.60
C VAL A 528 -3.12 21.24 -16.46
N LEU A 529 -3.91 20.60 -17.31
CA LEU A 529 -3.46 19.49 -18.15
C LEU A 529 -3.51 19.83 -19.64
N PRO A 530 -2.56 19.35 -20.47
CA PRO A 530 -2.68 19.41 -21.91
C PRO A 530 -3.86 18.54 -22.39
N GLU A 531 -4.47 18.92 -23.54
CA GLU A 531 -5.66 18.23 -24.06
C GLU A 531 -5.41 16.75 -24.34
N SER A 532 -4.21 16.38 -24.80
CA SER A 532 -3.82 14.98 -25.03
C SER A 532 -4.02 14.10 -23.79
N ILE A 533 -3.64 14.58 -22.60
CA ILE A 533 -3.80 13.89 -21.33
C ILE A 533 -5.25 13.99 -20.83
N ALA A 534 -5.87 15.16 -20.95
CA ALA A 534 -7.27 15.34 -20.58
C ALA A 534 -8.23 14.41 -21.35
N GLN A 535 -7.86 13.95 -22.55
CA GLN A 535 -8.62 13.02 -23.38
C GLN A 535 -8.10 11.56 -23.33
N ARG A 536 -6.96 11.31 -22.69
CA ARG A 536 -6.35 9.99 -22.65
C ARG A 536 -7.25 8.99 -21.93
N VAL A 537 -7.45 7.82 -22.54
CA VAL A 537 -8.13 6.66 -21.90
C VAL A 537 -7.19 6.02 -20.88
N LYS A 538 -7.75 5.47 -19.81
CA LYS A 538 -7.01 4.74 -18.78
C LYS A 538 -6.13 3.65 -19.39
N ALA A 539 -4.85 3.65 -19.03
CA ALA A 539 -3.92 2.56 -19.27
C ALA A 539 -3.35 2.06 -17.93
N PRO A 540 -3.12 0.74 -17.79
CA PRO A 540 -2.50 0.19 -16.58
C PRO A 540 -1.02 0.57 -16.48
N TYR A 541 -0.38 0.27 -15.34
CA TYR A 541 1.08 0.36 -15.18
C TYR A 541 1.78 -0.47 -16.27
N PRO A 542 2.90 0.00 -16.86
CA PRO A 542 3.58 -0.71 -17.95
C PRO A 542 4.11 -2.08 -17.49
N SER A 543 3.87 -3.08 -18.34
CA SER A 543 4.40 -4.44 -18.22
C SER A 543 5.26 -4.74 -19.44
N THR A 544 6.34 -5.50 -19.27
CA THR A 544 7.20 -5.85 -20.41
C THR A 544 6.45 -6.71 -21.42
N GLN A 545 6.61 -6.40 -22.71
CA GLN A 545 6.11 -7.21 -23.83
C GLN A 545 7.19 -8.16 -24.40
N ASP A 546 8.37 -8.24 -23.77
CA ASP A 546 9.45 -9.11 -24.18
C ASP A 546 9.13 -10.59 -23.91
N SER A 547 9.06 -11.39 -24.96
CA SER A 547 8.86 -12.83 -24.88
C SER A 547 10.05 -13.58 -24.23
N GLY A 548 11.22 -12.97 -24.22
CA GLY A 548 12.41 -13.52 -23.56
C GLY A 548 12.24 -13.62 -22.04
N TYR A 549 11.48 -12.70 -21.44
CA TYR A 549 11.16 -12.76 -20.02
C TYR A 549 10.34 -14.01 -19.67
N GLU A 550 9.27 -14.29 -20.41
CA GLU A 550 8.45 -15.49 -20.19
C GLU A 550 9.25 -16.78 -20.38
N LYS A 551 10.14 -16.82 -21.39
CA LYS A 551 11.02 -17.98 -21.61
C LYS A 551 11.90 -18.24 -20.39
N LYS A 552 12.50 -17.20 -19.78
CA LYS A 552 13.31 -17.34 -18.56
C LYS A 552 12.51 -17.88 -17.39
N LEU A 553 11.26 -17.43 -17.22
CA LEU A 553 10.39 -17.96 -16.16
C LEU A 553 10.08 -19.45 -16.37
N ARG A 554 9.82 -19.89 -17.62
CA ARG A 554 9.61 -21.30 -17.97
C ARG A 554 10.85 -22.14 -17.67
N ASP A 555 12.01 -21.70 -18.15
CA ASP A 555 13.28 -22.38 -17.94
C ASP A 555 13.56 -22.53 -16.42
N ARG A 556 13.33 -21.46 -15.64
CA ARG A 556 13.52 -21.48 -14.19
C ARG A 556 12.54 -22.41 -13.46
N LEU A 557 11.25 -22.43 -13.84
CA LEU A 557 10.28 -23.34 -13.23
C LEU A 557 10.61 -24.80 -13.58
N ALA A 558 11.08 -25.07 -14.79
CA ALA A 558 11.56 -26.41 -15.17
C ALA A 558 12.76 -26.86 -14.32
N GLU A 559 13.71 -25.96 -14.03
CA GLU A 559 14.82 -26.23 -13.12
C GLU A 559 14.34 -26.57 -11.69
N VAL A 560 13.42 -25.77 -11.13
CA VAL A 560 12.87 -26.00 -9.78
C VAL A 560 12.19 -27.36 -9.70
N ILE A 561 11.40 -27.74 -10.70
CA ILE A 561 10.75 -29.07 -10.75
C ILE A 561 11.77 -30.19 -10.91
N GLY A 562 12.85 -29.94 -11.64
CA GLY A 562 13.93 -30.90 -11.85
C GLY A 562 14.80 -31.19 -10.62
N GLN A 563 14.84 -30.32 -9.64
CA GLN A 563 15.64 -30.47 -8.42
C GLN A 563 15.16 -31.61 -7.51
N GLY A 564 13.84 -31.91 -7.53
CA GLY A 564 13.26 -33.06 -6.83
C GLY A 564 13.01 -32.89 -5.33
N ASP A 565 13.56 -31.84 -4.70
CA ASP A 565 13.44 -31.52 -3.27
C ASP A 565 12.96 -30.09 -3.00
N ALA A 566 12.57 -29.34 -4.03
CA ALA A 566 12.08 -27.98 -3.89
C ALA A 566 10.79 -27.91 -3.03
N PRO A 567 10.68 -26.99 -2.05
CA PRO A 567 9.59 -26.99 -1.07
C PRO A 567 8.21 -26.74 -1.68
N ILE A 568 8.13 -26.23 -2.90
CA ILE A 568 6.87 -26.02 -3.61
C ILE A 568 6.27 -27.34 -4.16
N LEU A 569 7.09 -28.37 -4.40
CA LEU A 569 6.65 -29.58 -5.11
C LEU A 569 5.43 -30.28 -4.49
N PRO A 570 5.27 -30.38 -3.15
CA PRO A 570 4.08 -30.96 -2.53
C PRO A 570 2.77 -30.19 -2.81
N LEU A 571 2.87 -28.94 -3.22
CA LEU A 571 1.71 -28.10 -3.52
C LEU A 571 1.30 -28.15 -5.00
N LEU A 572 2.13 -28.75 -5.89
CA LEU A 572 1.92 -28.76 -7.35
C LEU A 572 1.41 -30.11 -7.84
N ASP A 573 0.57 -30.07 -8.89
CA ASP A 573 0.31 -31.19 -9.79
C ASP A 573 1.48 -31.30 -10.78
N LEU A 574 2.46 -32.15 -10.47
CA LEU A 574 3.71 -32.25 -11.23
C LEU A 574 3.52 -32.78 -12.64
N GLU A 575 2.55 -33.66 -12.89
CA GLU A 575 2.25 -34.18 -14.22
C GLU A 575 1.71 -33.06 -15.10
N ARG A 576 0.71 -32.35 -14.60
CA ARG A 576 0.11 -31.21 -15.26
C ARG A 576 1.13 -30.09 -15.50
N THR A 577 1.96 -29.79 -14.50
CA THR A 577 2.96 -28.72 -14.61
C THR A 577 4.00 -29.04 -15.67
N ARG A 578 4.52 -30.27 -15.73
CA ARG A 578 5.45 -30.72 -16.77
C ARG A 578 4.81 -30.66 -18.16
N GLY A 579 3.60 -31.21 -18.31
CA GLY A 579 2.88 -31.20 -19.57
C GLY A 579 2.53 -29.80 -20.08
N ARG A 580 2.39 -28.83 -19.18
CA ARG A 580 2.22 -27.41 -19.54
C ARG A 580 3.54 -26.76 -19.97
N LEU A 581 4.65 -27.09 -19.31
CA LEU A 581 5.96 -26.53 -19.64
C LEU A 581 6.48 -27.03 -20.98
N ASP A 582 6.29 -28.31 -21.32
CA ASP A 582 6.75 -28.92 -22.58
C ASP A 582 5.74 -28.81 -23.72
N GLY A 583 4.54 -28.27 -23.45
CA GLY A 583 3.49 -28.08 -24.45
C GLY A 583 2.72 -29.34 -24.82
N SER A 584 2.93 -30.46 -24.13
CA SER A 584 2.20 -31.73 -24.37
C SER A 584 0.74 -31.69 -23.91
N ILE A 585 0.42 -30.82 -22.92
CA ILE A 585 -0.94 -30.56 -22.48
C ILE A 585 -1.36 -29.20 -23.03
N SER A 586 -2.05 -29.20 -24.16
CA SER A 586 -2.72 -28.03 -24.72
C SER A 586 -4.21 -28.10 -24.41
N THR A 587 -4.71 -27.11 -23.69
CA THR A 587 -6.16 -26.86 -23.65
C THR A 587 -6.46 -25.67 -24.54
N ALA A 588 -7.46 -25.76 -25.35
CA ALA A 588 -7.82 -24.77 -26.39
C ALA A 588 -8.12 -23.35 -25.85
N SER A 589 -8.06 -23.13 -24.58
CA SER A 589 -8.30 -21.84 -23.91
C SER A 589 -7.13 -21.31 -23.10
N THR A 590 -5.96 -21.98 -23.03
CA THR A 590 -4.94 -21.59 -22.06
C THR A 590 -3.52 -21.69 -22.62
N GLN A 591 -3.04 -20.59 -23.15
CA GLN A 591 -1.62 -20.29 -22.98
C GLN A 591 -1.35 -20.24 -21.45
N ILE A 592 -0.24 -20.87 -20.98
CA ILE A 592 0.25 -20.62 -19.62
C ILE A 592 0.44 -19.11 -19.54
N THR A 593 -0.32 -18.47 -18.67
CA THR A 593 -0.14 -17.04 -18.47
C THR A 593 1.17 -16.82 -17.71
N ARG A 594 1.75 -15.65 -17.86
CA ARG A 594 2.96 -15.27 -17.11
C ARG A 594 2.78 -15.47 -15.59
N ILE A 595 1.57 -15.20 -15.10
CA ILE A 595 1.21 -15.37 -13.68
C ILE A 595 1.32 -16.82 -13.24
N ASP A 596 0.91 -17.77 -14.07
CA ASP A 596 1.00 -19.22 -13.76
C ASP A 596 2.45 -19.69 -13.57
N LEU A 597 3.41 -19.01 -14.19
CA LEU A 597 4.84 -19.26 -14.01
C LEU A 597 5.40 -18.52 -12.79
N GLU A 598 4.97 -17.28 -12.59
CA GLU A 598 5.46 -16.42 -11.49
C GLU A 598 5.08 -16.96 -10.11
N VAL A 599 3.83 -17.38 -9.94
CA VAL A 599 3.30 -17.80 -8.64
C VAL A 599 4.06 -18.96 -8.02
N PRO A 600 4.29 -20.11 -8.70
CA PRO A 600 5.09 -21.19 -8.13
C PRO A 600 6.53 -20.77 -7.82
N LEU A 601 7.13 -19.92 -8.65
CA LEU A 601 8.51 -19.44 -8.45
C LEU A 601 8.61 -18.55 -7.21
N TRP A 602 7.65 -17.65 -6.99
CA TRP A 602 7.62 -16.80 -5.81
C TRP A 602 7.33 -17.60 -4.54
N LEU A 603 6.38 -18.54 -4.59
CA LEU A 603 6.08 -19.42 -3.47
C LEU A 603 7.30 -20.28 -3.09
N ASN A 604 8.00 -20.86 -4.09
CA ASN A 604 9.19 -21.65 -3.82
C ASN A 604 10.27 -20.82 -3.11
N ALA A 605 10.58 -19.64 -3.67
CA ALA A 605 11.58 -18.75 -3.10
C ALA A 605 11.22 -18.28 -1.67
N TRP A 606 9.93 -18.08 -1.40
CA TRP A 606 9.45 -17.71 -0.07
C TRP A 606 9.58 -18.85 0.94
N LEU A 607 9.15 -20.06 0.57
CA LEU A 607 9.27 -21.25 1.42
C LEU A 607 10.74 -21.54 1.78
N GLU A 608 11.66 -21.40 0.81
CA GLU A 608 13.11 -21.55 1.04
C GLU A 608 13.67 -20.47 1.98
N SER A 609 13.25 -19.19 1.78
CA SER A 609 13.87 -18.06 2.47
C SER A 609 13.35 -17.82 3.88
N TYR A 610 12.05 -18.13 4.13
CA TYR A 610 11.37 -17.82 5.39
C TYR A 610 11.19 -19.03 6.30
N ASP A 611 11.54 -20.25 5.85
CA ASP A 611 11.35 -21.49 6.62
C ASP A 611 9.90 -21.62 7.15
N VAL A 612 8.94 -21.41 6.25
CA VAL A 612 7.52 -21.39 6.59
C VAL A 612 6.96 -22.81 6.65
N THR A 613 6.25 -23.12 7.70
CA THR A 613 5.46 -24.33 7.81
C THR A 613 4.02 -24.07 7.37
N ILE A 614 3.53 -24.88 6.44
CA ILE A 614 2.14 -24.85 5.96
C ILE A 614 1.34 -25.93 6.67
N ASP A 615 0.32 -25.54 7.43
CA ASP A 615 -0.61 -26.43 8.15
C ASP A 615 -1.91 -26.54 7.34
N VAL A 616 -2.01 -27.55 6.44
CA VAL A 616 -3.17 -27.77 5.55
C VAL A 616 -3.78 -29.14 5.78
#